data_51492fd92402fec1e2bedd2935a04fd9
#
_entry.id   51492fd92402fec1e2bedd2935a04fd9
#
_cell.length_a   1.000
_cell.length_b   1.000
_cell.length_c   1.000
_cell.angle_alpha   90.00
_cell.angle_beta   90.00
_cell.angle_gamma   90.00
#
_symmetry.space_group_name_H-M   'P 1'
#
loop_
_entity.id
_entity.type
_entity.pdbx_description
1 polymer ?
#
loop_
_entity_poly.entity_id
_entity_poly.type
_entity_poly.pdbx_seq_one_letter_code
_entity_poly.pdbx_strand_id
1 'polypeptide(L)'
;MDVSSSSKEKLEDYEAFVEKFKPKLTTDDCFTPPAVYDVVCEWVRDKYDLGDAPIIRPFRPGGDYQSEEYPEGCVVVDNPPFSILASIRRWYTERGIKYFLFAPSLTIFMRDMIDCAVCTFANIEYANGAKVRTSFVTNLDTVNAAITTPELKDIIEEACKQENKHQPKLNYPKCVLMATRLGRLSSKGETIEIPKSDTYFIRQLESQKPLRKAMYGAGFLLSSDMTRRLARAEARAEVRVEVRAEARAEVRAKARAEARVEEYTFDLSERELAIIRELDGKTKQSERGEEPNA
;
A
#
# COMPACT_ATOMS: atom_id res chain seq x y z
N MET A 1 32.41 -9.20 39.59
CA MET A 1 31.68 -7.95 39.32
C MET A 1 31.84 -7.69 37.82
N ASP A 2 30.83 -8.09 37.05
CA ASP A 2 30.86 -7.99 35.58
C ASP A 2 30.41 -6.62 35.12
N VAL A 3 31.36 -5.77 34.74
CA VAL A 3 31.13 -4.44 34.16
C VAL A 3 30.99 -4.50 32.64
N SER A 4 31.12 -5.68 32.02
CA SER A 4 31.17 -5.82 30.55
C SER A 4 29.80 -5.94 29.86
N SER A 5 28.73 -6.32 30.58
CA SER A 5 27.39 -6.48 29.97
C SER A 5 26.65 -5.14 29.76
N SER A 6 26.85 -4.15 30.63
CA SER A 6 26.22 -2.83 30.56
C SER A 6 26.68 -1.98 29.36
N SER A 7 27.89 -2.20 28.88
CA SER A 7 28.44 -1.42 27.75
C SER A 7 27.94 -1.92 26.37
N LYS A 8 27.70 -3.23 26.23
CA LYS A 8 27.12 -3.81 24.99
C LYS A 8 25.65 -3.44 24.83
N GLU A 9 24.84 -3.50 25.91
CA GLU A 9 23.44 -3.10 25.85
C GLU A 9 23.29 -1.61 25.49
N LYS A 10 24.17 -0.73 25.98
CA LYS A 10 24.17 0.70 25.62
C LYS A 10 24.61 0.94 24.18
N LEU A 11 25.46 0.10 23.62
CA LEU A 11 25.89 0.21 22.22
C LEU A 11 24.77 -0.22 21.26
N GLU A 12 24.07 -1.31 21.59
CA GLU A 12 22.93 -1.80 20.82
C GLU A 12 21.75 -0.81 20.86
N ASP A 13 21.50 -0.18 22.01
CA ASP A 13 20.48 0.92 22.12
C ASP A 13 20.88 2.17 21.33
N TYR A 14 22.18 2.47 21.24
CA TYR A 14 22.68 3.60 20.46
C TYR A 14 22.61 3.34 18.93
N GLU A 15 22.94 2.13 18.48
CA GLU A 15 22.78 1.74 17.08
C GLU A 15 21.31 1.74 16.65
N ALA A 16 20.39 1.24 17.48
CA ALA A 16 18.95 1.30 17.25
C ALA A 16 18.41 2.74 17.27
N PHE A 17 19.04 3.64 18.06
CA PHE A 17 18.73 5.05 18.09
C PHE A 17 19.23 5.76 16.83
N VAL A 18 20.44 5.50 16.38
CA VAL A 18 21.01 6.06 15.15
C VAL A 18 20.24 5.59 13.91
N GLU A 19 19.73 4.35 13.93
CA GLU A 19 18.91 3.81 12.84
C GLU A 19 17.59 4.57 12.63
N LYS A 20 17.03 5.16 13.69
CA LYS A 20 15.85 6.04 13.64
C LYS A 20 16.09 7.36 12.92
N PHE A 21 17.35 7.80 12.80
CA PHE A 21 17.76 9.04 12.14
C PHE A 21 18.33 8.81 10.73
N LYS A 22 18.38 7.56 10.25
CA LYS A 22 18.63 7.32 8.82
C LYS A 22 17.54 8.04 8.02
N PRO A 23 17.87 8.68 6.88
CA PRO A 23 16.89 9.34 6.04
C PRO A 23 15.72 8.37 5.81
N LYS A 24 14.52 8.81 6.14
CA LYS A 24 13.33 8.00 5.83
C LYS A 24 13.34 7.80 4.32
N LEU A 25 13.28 6.54 3.90
CA LEU A 25 13.08 6.18 2.51
C LEU A 25 11.89 6.97 1.98
N THR A 26 12.09 7.69 0.90
CA THR A 26 11.03 8.46 0.24
C THR A 26 10.09 7.50 -0.53
N THR A 27 8.99 8.02 -1.07
CA THR A 27 8.14 7.23 -1.98
C THR A 27 8.89 6.80 -3.25
N ASP A 28 10.03 7.42 -3.55
CA ASP A 28 10.89 7.06 -4.67
C ASP A 28 11.83 5.87 -4.35
N ASP A 29 11.98 5.49 -3.07
CA ASP A 29 12.75 4.33 -2.59
C ASP A 29 11.84 3.12 -2.27
N CYS A 30 10.60 3.10 -2.79
CA CYS A 30 9.62 2.08 -2.49
C CYS A 30 9.87 0.80 -3.29
N PHE A 31 10.40 -0.24 -2.63
CA PHE A 31 10.45 -1.57 -3.23
C PHE A 31 9.06 -2.19 -3.27
N THR A 32 8.68 -2.61 -4.47
CA THR A 32 7.49 -3.43 -4.65
C THR A 32 7.72 -4.80 -4.00
N PRO A 33 6.79 -5.29 -3.16
CA PRO A 33 6.86 -6.63 -2.61
C PRO A 33 7.06 -7.68 -3.70
N PRO A 34 7.98 -8.67 -3.53
CA PRO A 34 8.27 -9.67 -4.56
C PRO A 34 7.02 -10.37 -5.07
N ALA A 35 6.14 -10.83 -4.17
CA ALA A 35 4.90 -11.52 -4.56
C ALA A 35 3.96 -10.63 -5.40
N VAL A 36 3.91 -9.33 -5.14
CA VAL A 36 3.14 -8.37 -5.96
C VAL A 36 3.79 -8.19 -7.33
N TYR A 37 5.12 -8.07 -7.35
CA TYR A 37 5.87 -7.93 -8.60
C TYR A 37 5.67 -9.13 -9.51
N ASP A 38 5.79 -10.35 -8.96
CA ASP A 38 5.69 -11.60 -9.71
C ASP A 38 4.30 -11.74 -10.37
N VAL A 39 3.22 -11.51 -9.64
CA VAL A 39 1.85 -11.60 -10.18
C VAL A 39 1.57 -10.51 -11.22
N VAL A 40 2.16 -9.33 -11.09
CA VAL A 40 2.06 -8.27 -12.10
C VAL A 40 2.79 -8.68 -13.38
N CYS A 41 4.00 -9.22 -13.27
CA CYS A 41 4.76 -9.70 -14.43
C CYS A 41 4.03 -10.82 -15.17
N GLU A 42 3.46 -11.80 -14.46
CA GLU A 42 2.68 -12.90 -15.03
C GLU A 42 1.46 -12.36 -15.75
N TRP A 43 0.68 -11.49 -15.12
CA TRP A 43 -0.49 -10.86 -15.74
C TRP A 43 -0.13 -10.06 -17.01
N VAL A 44 0.97 -9.30 -16.99
CA VAL A 44 1.42 -8.50 -18.14
C VAL A 44 1.83 -9.41 -19.30
N ARG A 45 2.51 -10.53 -19.03
CA ARG A 45 2.86 -11.52 -20.06
C ARG A 45 1.62 -12.08 -20.74
N ASP A 46 0.64 -12.50 -19.96
CA ASP A 46 -0.60 -13.09 -20.46
C ASP A 46 -1.45 -12.05 -21.21
N LYS A 47 -1.61 -10.86 -20.64
CA LYS A 47 -2.48 -9.81 -21.21
C LYS A 47 -2.00 -9.30 -22.56
N TYR A 48 -0.69 -9.19 -22.74
CA TYR A 48 -0.08 -8.61 -23.94
C TYR A 48 0.64 -9.63 -24.82
N ASP A 49 0.44 -10.92 -24.55
CA ASP A 49 1.02 -12.05 -25.31
C ASP A 49 2.54 -11.89 -25.51
N LEU A 50 3.26 -11.61 -24.44
CA LEU A 50 4.69 -11.31 -24.50
C LEU A 50 5.58 -12.55 -24.66
N GLY A 51 5.05 -13.76 -24.46
CA GLY A 51 5.82 -15.00 -24.53
C GLY A 51 7.09 -14.95 -23.65
N ASP A 52 8.24 -15.27 -24.24
CA ASP A 52 9.54 -15.29 -23.58
C ASP A 52 10.29 -13.94 -23.63
N ALA A 53 9.61 -12.82 -23.94
CA ALA A 53 10.23 -11.51 -24.01
C ALA A 53 10.99 -11.19 -22.71
N PRO A 54 12.24 -10.68 -22.78
CA PRO A 54 13.00 -10.31 -21.60
C PRO A 54 12.29 -9.20 -20.82
N ILE A 55 12.05 -9.44 -19.51
CA ILE A 55 11.57 -8.39 -18.60
C ILE A 55 12.77 -7.73 -17.94
N ILE A 56 12.86 -6.41 -18.06
CA ILE A 56 13.93 -5.60 -17.49
C ILE A 56 13.41 -4.81 -16.30
N ARG A 57 14.23 -4.74 -15.24
CA ARG A 57 13.93 -4.06 -13.99
C ARG A 57 15.02 -3.06 -13.62
N PRO A 58 15.02 -1.85 -14.19
CA PRO A 58 16.10 -0.87 -14.03
C PRO A 58 16.03 -0.07 -12.73
N PHE A 59 14.85 0.02 -12.08
CA PHE A 59 14.65 0.85 -10.87
C PHE A 59 14.99 0.07 -9.60
N ARG A 60 16.25 -0.39 -9.51
CA ARG A 60 16.87 -0.99 -8.32
C ARG A 60 17.77 0.04 -7.62
N PRO A 61 18.10 -0.11 -6.33
CA PRO A 61 19.02 0.79 -5.64
C PRO A 61 20.33 0.96 -6.41
N GLY A 62 20.67 2.21 -6.72
CA GLY A 62 21.86 2.52 -7.50
C GLY A 62 21.76 2.23 -9.00
N GLY A 63 20.60 1.79 -9.49
CA GLY A 63 20.35 1.63 -10.92
C GLY A 63 20.06 2.97 -11.60
N ASP A 64 20.51 3.07 -12.85
CA ASP A 64 20.21 4.19 -13.72
C ASP A 64 19.57 3.68 -15.00
N TYR A 65 18.27 3.96 -15.16
CA TYR A 65 17.48 3.48 -16.30
C TYR A 65 18.00 3.99 -17.66
N GLN A 66 18.80 5.06 -17.68
CA GLN A 66 19.36 5.61 -18.91
C GLN A 66 20.63 4.87 -19.36
N SER A 67 21.31 4.22 -18.43
CA SER A 67 22.54 3.45 -18.69
C SER A 67 22.33 1.93 -18.73
N GLU A 68 21.10 1.46 -18.48
CA GLU A 68 20.72 0.04 -18.53
C GLU A 68 20.72 -0.49 -19.97
N GLU A 69 21.05 -1.75 -20.16
CA GLU A 69 20.97 -2.43 -21.47
C GLU A 69 19.54 -2.91 -21.72
N TYR A 70 18.98 -2.54 -22.88
CA TYR A 70 17.64 -2.95 -23.33
C TYR A 70 17.73 -3.82 -24.56
N PRO A 71 17.73 -5.16 -24.41
CA PRO A 71 17.72 -6.09 -25.53
C PRO A 71 16.50 -5.85 -26.44
N GLU A 72 16.64 -6.16 -27.72
CA GLU A 72 15.52 -6.08 -28.68
C GLU A 72 14.33 -6.92 -28.21
N GLY A 73 13.13 -6.36 -28.29
CA GLY A 73 11.90 -7.01 -27.84
C GLY A 73 11.71 -7.08 -26.33
N CYS A 74 12.58 -6.46 -25.52
CA CYS A 74 12.39 -6.42 -24.06
C CYS A 74 11.21 -5.54 -23.66
N VAL A 75 10.69 -5.81 -22.47
CA VAL A 75 9.65 -5.02 -21.80
C VAL A 75 10.12 -4.62 -20.40
N VAL A 76 10.03 -3.35 -20.09
CA VAL A 76 10.31 -2.86 -18.74
C VAL A 76 9.05 -3.03 -17.88
N VAL A 77 9.12 -3.85 -16.85
CA VAL A 77 8.06 -3.97 -15.83
C VAL A 77 8.66 -3.58 -14.50
N ASP A 78 8.39 -2.37 -14.00
CA ASP A 78 9.03 -1.92 -12.78
C ASP A 78 8.27 -0.75 -12.11
N ASN A 79 8.67 -0.43 -10.88
CA ASN A 79 8.15 0.66 -10.07
C ASN A 79 9.15 1.84 -10.10
N PRO A 80 8.97 2.81 -11.01
CA PRO A 80 9.84 3.96 -11.11
C PRO A 80 9.60 4.97 -10.00
N PRO A 81 10.56 5.89 -9.73
CA PRO A 81 10.31 7.07 -8.93
C PRO A 81 9.16 7.90 -9.53
N PHE A 82 8.08 8.08 -8.76
CA PHE A 82 6.87 8.76 -9.27
C PHE A 82 7.11 10.24 -9.59
N SER A 83 8.05 10.86 -8.93
CA SER A 83 8.44 12.26 -9.16
C SER A 83 8.92 12.53 -10.59
N ILE A 84 9.53 11.54 -11.25
CA ILE A 84 10.10 11.65 -12.60
C ILE A 84 9.42 10.72 -13.62
N LEU A 85 8.30 10.10 -13.26
CA LEU A 85 7.58 9.14 -14.11
C LEU A 85 7.29 9.69 -15.52
N ALA A 86 6.89 10.96 -15.63
CA ALA A 86 6.61 11.59 -16.92
C ALA A 86 7.86 11.66 -17.84
N SER A 87 9.04 11.90 -17.28
CA SER A 87 10.30 11.92 -18.03
C SER A 87 10.71 10.51 -18.46
N ILE A 88 10.54 9.52 -17.58
CA ILE A 88 10.85 8.12 -17.84
C ILE A 88 10.02 7.58 -19.02
N ARG A 89 8.70 7.81 -19.00
CA ARG A 89 7.78 7.39 -20.06
C ARG A 89 8.18 7.94 -21.43
N ARG A 90 8.46 9.27 -21.50
CA ARG A 90 8.92 9.91 -22.75
C ARG A 90 10.22 9.31 -23.24
N TRP A 91 11.18 9.14 -22.34
CA TRP A 91 12.49 8.57 -22.67
C TRP A 91 12.39 7.16 -23.27
N TYR A 92 11.52 6.29 -22.71
CA TYR A 92 11.27 4.97 -23.27
C TYR A 92 10.53 5.03 -24.60
N THR A 93 9.51 5.87 -24.70
CA THR A 93 8.72 6.01 -25.92
C THR A 93 9.57 6.51 -27.08
N GLU A 94 10.43 7.52 -26.88
CA GLU A 94 11.36 8.04 -27.89
C GLU A 94 12.36 6.99 -28.42
N ARG A 95 12.65 5.97 -27.60
CA ARG A 95 13.57 4.87 -27.94
C ARG A 95 12.88 3.59 -28.38
N GLY A 96 11.56 3.60 -28.47
CA GLY A 96 10.76 2.43 -28.84
C GLY A 96 10.78 1.32 -27.80
N ILE A 97 11.25 1.59 -26.57
CA ILE A 97 11.29 0.62 -25.48
C ILE A 97 9.88 0.42 -24.93
N LYS A 98 9.45 -0.84 -24.86
CA LYS A 98 8.15 -1.20 -24.30
C LYS A 98 8.18 -1.21 -22.78
N TYR A 99 7.08 -0.77 -22.16
CA TYR A 99 7.01 -0.70 -20.69
C TYR A 99 5.62 -0.94 -20.14
N PHE A 100 5.59 -1.40 -18.88
CA PHE A 100 4.45 -1.45 -18.00
C PHE A 100 4.92 -0.98 -16.62
N LEU A 101 4.61 0.27 -16.27
CA LEU A 101 5.17 0.94 -15.09
C LEU A 101 4.11 1.16 -14.02
N PHE A 102 4.48 0.93 -12.77
CA PHE A 102 3.67 1.30 -11.62
C PHE A 102 3.49 2.83 -11.59
N ALA A 103 2.29 3.26 -11.20
CA ALA A 103 1.93 4.67 -11.16
C ALA A 103 0.93 4.96 -10.04
N PRO A 104 0.94 6.18 -9.44
CA PRO A 104 -0.08 6.56 -8.48
C PRO A 104 -1.44 6.73 -9.17
N SER A 105 -2.49 6.06 -8.65
CA SER A 105 -3.81 6.02 -9.29
C SER A 105 -4.46 7.38 -9.50
N LEU A 106 -4.22 8.36 -8.61
CA LEU A 106 -4.89 9.66 -8.67
C LEU A 106 -4.32 10.60 -9.74
N THR A 107 -3.08 10.35 -10.19
CA THR A 107 -2.37 11.20 -11.16
C THR A 107 -1.99 10.43 -12.43
N ILE A 108 -2.71 9.36 -12.72
CA ILE A 108 -2.38 8.45 -13.80
C ILE A 108 -2.63 9.04 -15.19
N PHE A 109 -3.62 9.93 -15.34
CA PHE A 109 -3.92 10.56 -16.63
C PHE A 109 -2.92 11.67 -16.94
N MET A 110 -2.28 11.57 -18.09
CA MET A 110 -1.29 12.51 -18.52
C MET A 110 -1.69 13.17 -19.86
N ARG A 111 -1.32 14.43 -20.01
CA ARG A 111 -1.73 15.28 -21.13
C ARG A 111 -1.23 14.79 -22.49
N ASP A 112 -0.06 14.17 -22.51
CA ASP A 112 0.63 13.76 -23.74
C ASP A 112 0.05 12.49 -24.38
N MET A 113 -0.78 11.74 -23.65
CA MET A 113 -1.49 10.55 -24.11
C MET A 113 -0.62 9.55 -24.91
N ILE A 114 0.66 9.43 -24.53
CA ILE A 114 1.61 8.55 -25.25
C ILE A 114 1.47 7.07 -24.82
N ASP A 115 0.66 6.80 -23.82
CA ASP A 115 0.43 5.47 -23.24
C ASP A 115 -1.00 5.28 -22.76
N CYS A 116 -1.34 4.05 -22.45
CA CYS A 116 -2.61 3.65 -21.86
C CYS A 116 -2.51 3.66 -20.33
N ALA A 117 -3.51 4.21 -19.67
CA ALA A 117 -3.69 4.13 -18.22
C ALA A 117 -4.40 2.85 -17.82
N VAL A 118 -3.73 1.95 -17.10
CA VAL A 118 -4.31 0.69 -16.60
C VAL A 118 -4.80 0.91 -15.17
N CYS A 119 -6.11 1.16 -15.02
CA CYS A 119 -6.74 1.59 -13.78
C CYS A 119 -7.12 0.41 -12.89
N THR A 120 -6.26 0.03 -11.95
CA THR A 120 -6.50 -1.01 -10.96
C THR A 120 -6.98 -0.46 -9.62
N PHE A 121 -6.42 0.66 -9.16
CA PHE A 121 -6.63 1.21 -7.81
C PHE A 121 -6.35 0.19 -6.69
N ALA A 122 -5.42 -0.74 -6.91
CA ALA A 122 -5.00 -1.72 -5.92
C ALA A 122 -4.25 -1.06 -4.76
N ASN A 123 -4.52 -1.51 -3.53
CA ASN A 123 -3.80 -1.02 -2.36
C ASN A 123 -2.54 -1.87 -2.15
N ILE A 124 -1.38 -1.29 -2.42
CA ILE A 124 -0.08 -1.93 -2.20
C ILE A 124 0.58 -1.33 -0.96
N GLU A 125 1.03 -2.17 -0.05
CA GLU A 125 1.90 -1.80 1.06
C GLU A 125 3.34 -2.08 0.63
N TYR A 126 4.11 -1.02 0.41
CA TYR A 126 5.49 -1.10 -0.01
C TYR A 126 6.44 -1.42 1.15
N ALA A 127 7.67 -1.83 0.86
CA ALA A 127 8.64 -2.27 1.87
C ALA A 127 8.95 -1.20 2.95
N ASN A 128 8.77 0.08 2.66
CA ASN A 128 8.88 1.19 3.61
C ASN A 128 7.61 1.40 4.47
N GLY A 129 6.59 0.54 4.34
CA GLY A 129 5.30 0.65 5.04
C GLY A 129 4.33 1.67 4.44
N ALA A 130 4.67 2.32 3.33
CA ALA A 130 3.76 3.23 2.65
C ALA A 130 2.64 2.45 1.94
N LYS A 131 1.39 2.85 2.20
CA LYS A 131 0.21 2.30 1.50
C LYS A 131 -0.19 3.24 0.40
N VAL A 132 -0.03 2.79 -0.83
CA VAL A 132 -0.34 3.59 -2.01
C VAL A 132 -1.41 2.88 -2.86
N ARG A 133 -2.41 3.64 -3.30
CA ARG A 133 -3.32 3.18 -4.35
C ARG A 133 -2.58 3.24 -5.67
N THR A 134 -2.30 2.06 -6.20
CA THR A 134 -1.45 1.88 -7.37
C THR A 134 -2.29 1.46 -8.57
N SER A 135 -1.95 2.01 -9.69
CA SER A 135 -2.37 1.66 -11.05
C SER A 135 -1.13 1.59 -11.93
N PHE A 136 -1.28 1.49 -13.25
CA PHE A 136 -0.13 1.34 -14.14
C PHE A 136 -0.28 2.18 -15.40
N VAL A 137 0.84 2.49 -16.05
CA VAL A 137 0.88 3.11 -17.38
C VAL A 137 1.70 2.23 -18.32
N THR A 138 1.24 2.10 -19.56
CA THR A 138 1.88 1.21 -20.53
C THR A 138 1.78 1.74 -21.96
N ASN A 139 2.83 1.53 -22.76
CA ASN A 139 2.81 1.73 -24.21
C ASN A 139 2.62 0.41 -24.99
N LEU A 140 2.29 -0.68 -24.29
CA LEU A 140 1.93 -1.95 -24.93
C LEU A 140 0.54 -1.89 -25.57
N ASP A 141 -0.39 -1.13 -24.98
CA ASP A 141 -1.69 -0.84 -25.58
C ASP A 141 -1.62 0.49 -26.32
N THR A 142 -1.70 0.44 -27.64
CA THR A 142 -1.62 1.61 -28.51
C THR A 142 -3.00 2.14 -28.94
N VAL A 143 -4.07 1.44 -28.57
CA VAL A 143 -5.44 1.74 -28.97
C VAL A 143 -6.19 2.50 -27.91
N ASN A 144 -6.06 2.07 -26.65
CA ASN A 144 -6.86 2.59 -25.57
C ASN A 144 -6.11 3.69 -24.79
N ALA A 145 -6.79 4.79 -24.48
CA ALA A 145 -6.26 5.80 -23.57
C ALA A 145 -6.32 5.34 -22.10
N ALA A 146 -7.30 4.50 -21.75
CA ALA A 146 -7.43 3.92 -20.42
C ALA A 146 -8.23 2.61 -20.46
N ILE A 147 -7.87 1.67 -19.56
CA ILE A 147 -8.60 0.44 -19.32
C ILE A 147 -8.80 0.22 -17.82
N THR A 148 -9.84 -0.52 -17.46
CA THR A 148 -10.04 -1.01 -16.08
C THR A 148 -9.71 -2.49 -16.01
N THR A 149 -9.05 -2.92 -14.93
CA THR A 149 -8.55 -4.28 -14.74
C THR A 149 -8.87 -4.80 -13.35
N PRO A 150 -10.14 -5.15 -13.08
CA PRO A 150 -10.56 -5.66 -11.77
C PRO A 150 -9.84 -6.96 -11.41
N GLU A 151 -9.59 -7.83 -12.39
CA GLU A 151 -8.86 -9.09 -12.21
C GLU A 151 -7.43 -8.86 -11.69
N LEU A 152 -6.69 -7.92 -12.27
CA LEU A 152 -5.34 -7.57 -11.81
C LEU A 152 -5.38 -6.98 -10.38
N LYS A 153 -6.38 -6.17 -10.07
CA LYS A 153 -6.57 -5.67 -8.71
C LYS A 153 -6.71 -6.80 -7.70
N ASP A 154 -7.59 -7.76 -7.99
CA ASP A 154 -7.88 -8.87 -7.07
C ASP A 154 -6.64 -9.74 -6.85
N ILE A 155 -5.87 -10.02 -7.89
CA ILE A 155 -4.61 -10.78 -7.83
C ILE A 155 -3.58 -10.03 -6.96
N ILE A 156 -3.40 -8.73 -7.16
CA ILE A 156 -2.48 -7.90 -6.36
C ILE A 156 -2.90 -7.88 -4.89
N GLU A 157 -4.18 -7.65 -4.60
CA GLU A 157 -4.68 -7.58 -3.22
C GLU A 157 -4.57 -8.93 -2.50
N GLU A 158 -4.70 -10.06 -3.22
CA GLU A 158 -4.47 -11.38 -2.64
C GLU A 158 -2.97 -11.64 -2.40
N ALA A 159 -2.07 -11.25 -3.31
CA ALA A 159 -0.62 -11.33 -3.10
C ALA A 159 -0.18 -10.51 -1.87
N CYS A 160 -0.71 -9.31 -1.68
CA CYS A 160 -0.47 -8.50 -0.49
C CYS A 160 -0.94 -9.18 0.81
N LYS A 161 -2.06 -9.92 0.78
CA LYS A 161 -2.55 -10.66 1.94
C LYS A 161 -1.66 -11.86 2.29
N GLN A 162 -1.11 -12.53 1.29
CA GLN A 162 -0.23 -13.69 1.50
C GLN A 162 1.08 -13.28 2.18
N GLU A 163 1.72 -12.19 1.80
CA GLU A 163 2.89 -11.67 2.48
C GLU A 163 2.63 -11.35 3.96
N ASN A 164 1.47 -10.77 4.27
CA ASN A 164 1.08 -10.48 5.65
C ASN A 164 0.78 -11.73 6.51
N LYS A 165 0.48 -12.88 5.89
CA LYS A 165 0.26 -14.14 6.60
C LYS A 165 1.54 -14.76 7.20
N HIS A 166 2.72 -14.39 6.72
CA HIS A 166 4.00 -14.92 7.19
C HIS A 166 4.54 -14.27 8.46
N GLN A 167 3.92 -13.20 8.97
CA GLN A 167 4.32 -12.66 10.26
C GLN A 167 3.82 -13.58 11.40
N PRO A 168 4.71 -14.12 12.25
CA PRO A 168 4.30 -15.01 13.32
C PRO A 168 3.39 -14.27 14.29
N LYS A 169 2.15 -14.73 14.45
CA LYS A 169 1.24 -14.22 15.46
C LYS A 169 1.70 -14.74 16.82
N LEU A 170 2.17 -13.86 17.70
CA LEU A 170 2.53 -14.19 19.05
C LEU A 170 1.28 -14.08 19.95
N ASN A 171 0.75 -15.22 20.37
CA ASN A 171 -0.39 -15.28 21.29
C ASN A 171 0.12 -15.44 22.71
N TYR A 172 -0.26 -14.52 23.59
CA TYR A 172 0.11 -14.54 25.00
C TYR A 172 -1.07 -14.97 25.89
N PRO A 173 -0.79 -15.65 27.02
CA PRO A 173 -1.82 -15.95 28.01
C PRO A 173 -2.56 -14.67 28.47
N LYS A 174 -3.82 -14.82 28.87
CA LYS A 174 -4.66 -13.68 29.30
C LYS A 174 -4.08 -12.87 30.46
N CYS A 175 -3.26 -13.49 31.31
CA CYS A 175 -2.55 -12.84 32.42
C CYS A 175 -1.34 -12.02 31.98
N VAL A 176 -0.94 -12.06 30.70
CA VAL A 176 0.12 -11.22 30.16
C VAL A 176 -0.49 -9.93 29.65
N LEU A 177 -0.08 -8.82 30.25
CA LEU A 177 -0.48 -7.48 29.84
C LEU A 177 0.61 -6.86 28.96
N MET A 178 0.26 -6.47 27.77
CA MET A 178 1.10 -5.68 26.86
C MET A 178 0.53 -4.26 26.69
N ALA A 179 1.38 -3.28 26.43
CA ALA A 179 0.98 -1.90 26.19
C ALA A 179 -0.09 -1.77 25.09
N THR A 180 -0.02 -2.61 24.05
CA THR A 180 -1.01 -2.66 22.95
C THR A 180 -2.43 -3.04 23.42
N ARG A 181 -2.58 -3.85 24.50
CA ARG A 181 -3.90 -4.15 25.08
C ARG A 181 -4.51 -2.92 25.75
N LEU A 182 -3.70 -2.17 26.52
CA LEU A 182 -4.14 -0.92 27.13
C LEU A 182 -4.46 0.15 26.09
N GLY A 183 -3.65 0.26 25.03
CA GLY A 183 -3.91 1.16 23.91
C GLY A 183 -5.26 0.88 23.22
N ARG A 184 -5.62 -0.41 23.03
CA ARG A 184 -6.94 -0.79 22.49
C ARG A 184 -8.09 -0.42 23.44
N LEU A 185 -7.94 -0.62 24.74
CA LEU A 185 -8.96 -0.21 25.73
C LEU A 185 -9.15 1.31 25.73
N SER A 186 -8.06 2.06 25.78
CA SER A 186 -8.08 3.51 25.70
C SER A 186 -8.76 4.03 24.43
N SER A 187 -8.42 3.48 23.27
CA SER A 187 -9.06 3.87 21.98
C SER A 187 -10.55 3.56 21.92
N LYS A 188 -11.00 2.53 22.66
CA LYS A 188 -12.42 2.19 22.83
C LYS A 188 -13.10 3.03 23.93
N GLY A 189 -12.38 3.92 24.59
CA GLY A 189 -12.89 4.80 25.65
C GLY A 189 -13.13 4.09 26.98
N GLU A 190 -12.44 2.99 27.26
CA GLU A 190 -12.50 2.27 28.53
C GLU A 190 -11.32 2.69 29.40
N THR A 191 -11.62 3.00 30.68
CA THR A 191 -10.60 3.35 31.68
C THR A 191 -10.38 2.17 32.61
N ILE A 192 -9.13 1.79 32.84
CA ILE A 192 -8.73 0.77 33.79
C ILE A 192 -7.47 1.21 34.53
N GLU A 193 -7.46 1.03 35.83
CA GLU A 193 -6.30 1.26 36.70
C GLU A 193 -5.73 -0.09 37.11
N ILE A 194 -4.41 -0.24 37.00
CA ILE A 194 -3.70 -1.48 37.29
C ILE A 194 -2.69 -1.18 38.39
N PRO A 195 -2.93 -1.60 39.65
CA PRO A 195 -2.03 -1.39 40.77
C PRO A 195 -0.67 -2.09 40.54
N LYS A 196 0.40 -1.45 41.00
CA LYS A 196 1.74 -2.06 40.94
C LYS A 196 1.81 -3.38 41.72
N SER A 197 1.04 -3.50 42.80
CA SER A 197 0.94 -4.72 43.62
C SER A 197 0.40 -5.93 42.86
N ASP A 198 -0.37 -5.71 41.77
CA ASP A 198 -0.99 -6.74 40.96
C ASP A 198 -0.17 -7.08 39.73
N THR A 199 1.06 -6.57 39.61
CA THR A 199 1.88 -6.67 38.40
C THR A 199 3.30 -7.15 38.73
N TYR A 200 3.84 -7.98 37.80
CA TYR A 200 5.24 -8.34 37.78
C TYR A 200 5.82 -8.09 36.38
N PHE A 201 6.87 -7.31 36.29
CA PHE A 201 7.49 -6.98 34.99
C PHE A 201 8.17 -8.18 34.33
N ILE A 202 7.93 -8.37 33.03
CA ILE A 202 8.58 -9.42 32.24
C ILE A 202 9.03 -8.88 30.88
N ARG A 203 10.19 -9.33 30.44
CA ARG A 203 10.67 -9.11 29.05
C ARG A 203 10.28 -10.25 28.12
N GLN A 204 10.13 -11.45 28.65
CA GLN A 204 9.76 -12.67 27.93
C GLN A 204 9.24 -13.71 28.91
N LEU A 205 8.43 -14.63 28.41
CA LEU A 205 8.04 -15.82 29.15
C LEU A 205 9.16 -16.88 29.09
N GLU A 206 9.25 -17.75 30.10
CA GLU A 206 10.22 -18.83 30.11
C GLU A 206 10.13 -19.70 28.83
N SER A 207 8.92 -19.95 28.35
CA SER A 207 8.65 -20.70 27.11
C SER A 207 9.18 -20.00 25.83
N GLN A 208 9.46 -18.71 25.88
CA GLN A 208 10.02 -17.97 24.74
C GLN A 208 11.57 -18.03 24.67
N LYS A 209 12.23 -18.33 25.79
CA LYS A 209 13.70 -18.39 25.87
C LYS A 209 14.32 -19.35 24.83
N PRO A 210 13.84 -20.60 24.68
CA PRO A 210 14.36 -21.53 23.68
C PRO A 210 14.19 -21.02 22.24
N LEU A 211 13.15 -20.24 21.99
CA LEU A 211 12.82 -19.72 20.67
C LEU A 211 13.59 -18.43 20.33
N ARG A 212 14.36 -17.89 21.27
CA ARG A 212 15.05 -16.58 21.17
C ARG A 212 14.15 -15.43 20.71
N LYS A 213 12.85 -15.46 21.08
CA LYS A 213 11.85 -14.45 20.73
C LYS A 213 11.43 -13.71 22.00
N ALA A 214 11.81 -12.45 22.12
CA ALA A 214 11.36 -11.58 23.20
C ALA A 214 9.98 -10.99 22.88
N MET A 215 9.26 -10.48 23.91
CA MET A 215 8.09 -9.65 23.72
C MET A 215 8.50 -8.32 23.11
N TYR A 216 7.75 -7.85 22.13
CA TYR A 216 7.93 -6.50 21.64
C TYR A 216 7.45 -5.50 22.70
N GLY A 217 8.36 -4.71 23.24
CA GLY A 217 8.06 -3.67 24.24
C GLY A 217 7.88 -4.16 25.68
N ALA A 218 8.22 -5.43 26.01
CA ALA A 218 8.02 -6.04 27.32
C ALA A 218 6.53 -6.10 27.77
N GLY A 219 6.27 -6.58 28.98
CA GLY A 219 4.91 -6.70 29.52
C GLY A 219 4.89 -6.89 31.05
N PHE A 220 3.70 -7.09 31.58
CA PHE A 220 3.48 -7.44 32.97
C PHE A 220 2.71 -8.77 33.08
N LEU A 221 3.11 -9.61 34.03
CA LEU A 221 2.23 -10.65 34.52
C LEU A 221 1.25 -10.03 35.51
N LEU A 222 -0.02 -10.34 35.36
CA LEU A 222 -1.10 -9.86 36.23
C LEU A 222 -1.50 -10.92 37.25
N SER A 223 -1.92 -10.47 38.44
CA SER A 223 -2.63 -11.34 39.39
C SER A 223 -3.90 -11.91 38.77
N SER A 224 -4.40 -13.02 39.30
CA SER A 224 -5.62 -13.65 38.80
C SER A 224 -6.85 -12.74 38.91
N ASP A 225 -6.90 -11.89 39.93
CA ASP A 225 -7.99 -10.94 40.11
C ASP A 225 -7.91 -9.80 39.07
N MET A 226 -6.74 -9.24 38.90
CA MET A 226 -6.52 -8.19 37.89
C MET A 226 -6.76 -8.70 36.47
N THR A 227 -6.39 -9.96 36.19
CA THR A 227 -6.70 -10.61 34.91
C THR A 227 -8.21 -10.68 34.64
N ARG A 228 -9.00 -11.02 35.65
CA ARG A 228 -10.48 -11.03 35.55
C ARG A 228 -11.05 -9.63 35.35
N ARG A 229 -10.53 -8.64 36.09
CA ARG A 229 -10.94 -7.24 35.93
C ARG A 229 -10.64 -6.71 34.53
N LEU A 230 -9.47 -7.00 34.00
CA LEU A 230 -9.07 -6.62 32.64
C LEU A 230 -9.99 -7.27 31.59
N ALA A 231 -10.29 -8.56 31.71
CA ALA A 231 -11.20 -9.26 30.80
C ALA A 231 -12.62 -8.67 30.81
N ARG A 232 -13.13 -8.26 31.98
CA ARG A 232 -14.42 -7.54 32.07
C ARG A 232 -14.36 -6.16 31.42
N ALA A 233 -13.25 -5.43 31.53
CA ALA A 233 -13.07 -4.16 30.87
C ALA A 233 -13.02 -4.32 29.34
N GLU A 234 -12.36 -5.35 28.84
CA GLU A 234 -12.32 -5.67 27.42
C GLU A 234 -13.72 -5.98 26.87
N ALA A 235 -14.51 -6.79 27.59
CA ALA A 235 -15.89 -7.10 27.19
C ALA A 235 -16.77 -5.84 27.17
N ARG A 236 -16.68 -4.96 28.20
CA ARG A 236 -17.41 -3.68 28.19
C ARG A 236 -17.00 -2.77 27.04
N ALA A 237 -15.70 -2.75 26.72
CA ALA A 237 -15.17 -1.94 25.62
C ALA A 237 -15.71 -2.42 24.25
N GLU A 238 -15.91 -3.72 24.06
CA GLU A 238 -16.50 -4.29 22.84
C GLU A 238 -17.95 -3.87 22.67
N VAL A 239 -18.77 -4.08 23.69
CA VAL A 239 -20.19 -3.64 23.68
C VAL A 239 -20.30 -2.13 23.41
N ARG A 240 -19.43 -1.32 24.04
CA ARG A 240 -19.43 0.13 23.84
C ARG A 240 -19.09 0.54 22.40
N VAL A 241 -18.22 -0.21 21.72
CA VAL A 241 -17.89 0.04 20.32
C VAL A 241 -19.07 -0.24 19.41
N GLU A 242 -19.80 -1.34 19.64
CA GLU A 242 -21.01 -1.69 18.88
C GLU A 242 -22.09 -0.61 19.03
N VAL A 243 -22.41 -0.22 20.25
CA VAL A 243 -23.40 0.85 20.54
C VAL A 243 -22.96 2.20 19.91
N ARG A 244 -21.67 2.55 19.99
CA ARG A 244 -21.16 3.77 19.35
C ARG A 244 -21.15 3.68 17.82
N ALA A 245 -20.95 2.51 17.25
CA ALA A 245 -21.02 2.33 15.80
C ALA A 245 -22.43 2.53 15.29
N GLU A 246 -23.44 2.00 15.97
CA GLU A 246 -24.85 2.21 15.66
C GLU A 246 -25.25 3.68 15.80
N ALA A 247 -24.93 4.31 16.93
CA ALA A 247 -25.20 5.75 17.15
C ALA A 247 -24.49 6.65 16.12
N ARG A 248 -23.26 6.32 15.72
CA ARG A 248 -22.52 7.06 14.68
C ARG A 248 -23.11 6.85 13.29
N ALA A 249 -23.63 5.66 12.99
CA ALA A 249 -24.34 5.39 11.74
C ALA A 249 -25.61 6.24 11.66
N GLU A 250 -26.36 6.32 12.75
CA GLU A 250 -27.58 7.13 12.85
C GLU A 250 -27.29 8.64 12.73
N VAL A 251 -26.29 9.14 13.47
CA VAL A 251 -25.84 10.55 13.35
C VAL A 251 -25.28 10.86 11.97
N ARG A 252 -24.55 9.94 11.34
CA ARG A 252 -24.06 10.13 9.96
C ARG A 252 -25.20 10.12 8.94
N ALA A 253 -26.21 9.27 9.13
CA ALA A 253 -27.40 9.26 8.27
C ALA A 253 -28.15 10.58 8.40
N LYS A 254 -28.36 11.08 9.64
CA LYS A 254 -28.98 12.36 9.92
C LYS A 254 -28.15 13.54 9.39
N ALA A 255 -26.84 13.55 9.64
CA ALA A 255 -25.94 14.58 9.12
C ALA A 255 -25.83 14.57 7.59
N ARG A 256 -25.95 13.42 6.92
CA ARG A 256 -26.06 13.34 5.46
C ARG A 256 -27.38 13.90 4.94
N ALA A 257 -28.46 13.74 5.70
CA ALA A 257 -29.77 14.33 5.36
C ALA A 257 -29.79 15.84 5.59
N GLU A 258 -29.02 16.34 6.56
CA GLU A 258 -28.97 17.77 6.94
C GLU A 258 -27.80 18.52 6.30
N ALA A 259 -26.71 17.83 5.93
CA ALA A 259 -25.59 18.44 5.23
C ALA A 259 -26.05 18.92 3.84
N ARG A 260 -26.22 20.21 3.69
CA ARG A 260 -26.07 20.84 2.39
C ARG A 260 -24.60 20.64 1.98
N VAL A 261 -24.31 19.52 1.32
CA VAL A 261 -23.13 19.41 0.50
C VAL A 261 -23.27 20.50 -0.53
N GLU A 262 -22.40 21.49 -0.55
CA GLU A 262 -22.32 22.41 -1.68
C GLU A 262 -22.03 21.56 -2.91
N GLU A 263 -23.07 21.29 -3.68
CA GLU A 263 -22.99 20.53 -4.91
C GLU A 263 -22.65 21.50 -6.02
N TYR A 264 -21.39 21.50 -6.43
CA TYR A 264 -20.98 22.27 -7.59
C TYR A 264 -21.23 21.44 -8.84
N THR A 265 -22.25 21.82 -9.60
CA THR A 265 -22.54 21.26 -10.91
C THR A 265 -21.87 22.15 -11.97
N PHE A 266 -21.00 21.56 -12.78
CA PHE A 266 -20.33 22.27 -13.85
C PHE A 266 -20.93 21.87 -15.19
N ASP A 267 -21.36 22.86 -15.97
CA ASP A 267 -21.83 22.66 -17.33
C ASP A 267 -20.65 22.71 -18.32
N LEU A 268 -20.81 21.98 -19.43
CA LEU A 268 -19.82 22.01 -20.50
C LEU A 268 -19.93 23.33 -21.26
N SER A 269 -18.79 23.94 -21.55
CA SER A 269 -18.68 25.10 -22.44
C SER A 269 -18.94 24.71 -23.90
N GLU A 270 -19.33 25.69 -24.74
CA GLU A 270 -19.48 25.45 -26.18
C GLU A 270 -18.22 24.87 -26.86
N ARG A 271 -17.05 25.21 -26.35
CA ARG A 271 -15.79 24.64 -26.83
C ARG A 271 -15.70 23.14 -26.52
N GLU A 272 -16.04 22.73 -25.31
CA GLU A 272 -16.00 21.32 -24.88
C GLU A 272 -17.07 20.50 -25.61
N LEU A 273 -18.24 21.07 -25.84
CA LEU A 273 -19.29 20.45 -26.66
C LEU A 273 -18.85 20.30 -28.12
N ALA A 274 -18.09 21.23 -28.66
CA ALA A 274 -17.54 21.13 -30.01
C ALA A 274 -16.50 20.01 -30.12
N ILE A 275 -15.64 19.83 -29.10
CA ILE A 275 -14.68 18.72 -29.04
C ILE A 275 -15.41 17.37 -29.02
N ILE A 276 -16.47 17.23 -28.22
CA ILE A 276 -17.26 15.99 -28.15
C ILE A 276 -17.87 15.67 -29.53
N ARG A 277 -18.44 16.67 -30.22
CA ARG A 277 -19.00 16.48 -31.59
C ARG A 277 -17.95 16.02 -32.58
N GLU A 278 -16.72 16.54 -32.47
CA GLU A 278 -15.60 16.11 -33.33
C GLU A 278 -15.20 14.64 -33.05
N LEU A 279 -15.15 14.25 -31.78
CA LEU A 279 -14.88 12.86 -31.39
C LEU A 279 -15.97 11.90 -31.90
N ASP A 280 -17.23 12.28 -31.75
CA ASP A 280 -18.39 11.50 -32.26
C ASP A 280 -18.34 11.35 -33.78
N GLY A 281 -17.85 12.37 -34.48
CA GLY A 281 -17.66 12.35 -35.94
C GLY A 281 -16.59 11.34 -36.37
N LYS A 282 -15.45 11.30 -35.65
CA LYS A 282 -14.35 10.37 -35.91
C LYS A 282 -14.77 8.90 -35.68
N THR A 283 -15.51 8.63 -34.62
CA THR A 283 -16.02 7.31 -34.29
C THR A 283 -16.95 6.78 -35.39
N LYS A 284 -17.87 7.60 -35.90
CA LYS A 284 -18.78 7.22 -36.99
C LYS A 284 -18.09 6.97 -38.34
N GLN A 285 -16.96 7.65 -38.61
CA GLN A 285 -16.14 7.40 -39.80
C GLN A 285 -15.39 6.07 -39.69
N SER A 286 -14.82 5.78 -38.54
CA SER A 286 -14.14 4.51 -38.27
C SER A 286 -15.09 3.30 -38.39
N GLU A 287 -16.34 3.42 -37.91
CA GLU A 287 -17.35 2.37 -38.02
C GLU A 287 -17.85 2.14 -39.49
N ARG A 288 -17.73 3.14 -40.35
CA ARG A 288 -18.12 3.06 -41.75
C ARG A 288 -17.00 2.56 -42.69
N GLY A 289 -15.79 2.32 -42.16
CA GLY A 289 -14.65 1.84 -42.98
C GLY A 289 -14.13 2.89 -43.96
N GLU A 290 -14.46 4.19 -43.81
CA GLU A 290 -13.94 5.26 -44.63
C GLU A 290 -12.59 5.73 -44.04
N GLU A 291 -11.49 5.49 -44.81
CA GLU A 291 -10.18 6.05 -44.45
C GLU A 291 -10.27 7.60 -44.38
N PRO A 292 -9.63 8.24 -43.39
CA PRO A 292 -9.60 9.69 -43.34
C PRO A 292 -8.84 10.22 -44.56
N ASN A 293 -9.51 11.01 -45.40
CA ASN A 293 -8.88 11.78 -46.45
C ASN A 293 -7.73 12.61 -45.88
N ALA A 294 -6.52 12.41 -46.39
CA ALA A 294 -5.29 13.07 -46.01
C ALA A 294 -5.30 14.60 -46.19
#